data_fddc8e0af6632f7415d40b375d49d46f
#
_entry.id   fddc8e0af6632f7415d40b375d49d46f
#
_cell.length_a   1.000
_cell.length_b   1.000
_cell.length_c   1.000
_cell.angle_alpha   90.00
_cell.angle_beta   90.00
_cell.angle_gamma   90.00
#
_symmetry.space_group_name_H-M   'P 1'
#
loop_
_entity.id
_entity.type
_entity.pdbx_description
1 polymer ?
#
loop_
_entity_poly.entity_id
_entity_poly.type
_entity_poly.pdbx_seq_one_letter_code
_entity_poly.pdbx_strand_id
1 'polypeptide(L)'
;MANASAEMSLQEWADKTVTDGDALSVSVLTHEGDAARFFSAGKTHPDEGAPGPDTQYEIGSITKVFTNLLLAEMVATGDVTDTTTLGDVFGDEIAPLNPAVRDITLLELATHTSGLPRLPVNMMFSNAVDPYAGYDAEKLKGGINLTRALQPLVKRYAYSNFGVGLLGHSLGRIDGEGYRAALKRRILDPLELEHAAFAIGDDRAVGWRGGEVVPNWTMTDALTAAGGLRASASDLGRFGEIMRGAAPWPLKQDRDAGRKILADAGGNFDVSRIWHIARADSTPIYWHNGGTGGYFSFFGFRPDNGATIAILVAGGEDPTATGLEWLGRTDTEKKTDPPDTSVVGQYQFNPSVGLAVFEAGGELVAQMSGQGPVGLLPGTDDWYALTSVDASLHFVREAGEVVAVELAQNQRVQRAARTSDQPTRKTRTAIELPAEALAAFVGEYPINDSVKFTIKQGDDGLLAQLTGQSFFPIYPSGDDVFFYRVVDAELRFERDDSNEVTALTLHQGAIQQRAEKQR
;
A
#
# COMPACT_ATOMS: atom_id res chain seq x y z
N MET A 1 25.23 -6.83 24.91
CA MET A 1 26.19 -5.94 24.22
C MET A 1 25.81 -5.66 22.77
N ALA A 2 24.84 -6.38 22.19
CA ALA A 2 24.31 -6.05 20.84
C ALA A 2 23.38 -4.83 20.82
N ASN A 3 22.76 -4.51 21.96
CA ASN A 3 21.68 -3.50 22.03
C ASN A 3 22.14 -2.04 21.92
N ALA A 4 23.29 -1.66 22.43
CA ALA A 4 23.74 -0.27 22.44
C ALA A 4 24.04 0.27 21.01
N SER A 5 24.43 -0.58 20.06
CA SER A 5 24.68 -0.15 18.68
C SER A 5 23.38 -0.01 17.86
N ALA A 6 22.38 -0.86 18.13
CA ALA A 6 21.06 -0.76 17.48
C ALA A 6 20.27 0.47 17.96
N GLU A 7 20.42 0.86 19.23
CA GLU A 7 19.74 2.02 19.80
C GLU A 7 20.27 3.36 19.28
N MET A 8 21.58 3.50 19.14
CA MET A 8 22.18 4.66 18.48
C MET A 8 21.72 4.74 17.01
N SER A 9 21.49 3.62 16.37
CA SER A 9 21.00 3.58 15.00
C SER A 9 19.56 4.11 14.84
N LEU A 10 18.65 3.90 15.81
CA LEU A 10 17.27 4.43 15.74
C LEU A 10 17.21 5.95 15.92
N GLN A 11 18.01 6.53 16.83
CA GLN A 11 18.07 7.99 16.95
C GLN A 11 18.72 8.61 15.72
N GLU A 12 19.82 8.05 15.24
CA GLU A 12 20.48 8.49 14.00
C GLU A 12 19.56 8.38 12.79
N TRP A 13 18.78 7.28 12.70
CA TRP A 13 17.78 7.11 11.66
C TRP A 13 16.68 8.19 11.76
N ALA A 14 16.15 8.46 12.95
CA ALA A 14 15.12 9.48 13.15
C ALA A 14 15.63 10.88 12.79
N ASP A 15 16.85 11.23 13.23
CA ASP A 15 17.48 12.51 12.93
C ASP A 15 17.72 12.67 11.42
N LYS A 16 18.20 11.61 10.76
CA LYS A 16 18.42 11.60 9.32
C LYS A 16 17.12 11.73 8.54
N THR A 17 16.06 11.01 8.94
CA THR A 17 14.74 11.07 8.30
C THR A 17 14.17 12.49 8.28
N VAL A 18 14.49 13.30 9.31
CA VAL A 18 14.10 14.71 9.39
C VAL A 18 15.08 15.60 8.64
N THR A 19 16.40 15.39 8.78
CA THR A 19 17.43 16.28 8.20
C THR A 19 17.53 16.15 6.70
N ASP A 20 17.26 15.00 6.14
CA ASP A 20 17.21 14.78 4.69
C ASP A 20 15.97 15.48 4.05
N GLY A 21 15.11 16.11 4.88
CA GLY A 21 14.02 16.98 4.46
C GLY A 21 12.72 16.27 4.11
N ASP A 22 12.68 14.96 4.27
CA ASP A 22 11.52 14.16 3.86
C ASP A 22 10.43 14.09 4.94
N ALA A 23 10.78 14.20 6.24
CA ALA A 23 9.84 14.18 7.35
C ALA A 23 9.89 15.47 8.18
N LEU A 24 8.73 15.88 8.71
CA LEU A 24 8.63 16.95 9.69
C LEU A 24 8.96 16.45 11.11
N SER A 25 8.46 15.26 11.45
CA SER A 25 8.71 14.64 12.76
C SER A 25 8.70 13.13 12.71
N VAL A 26 9.43 12.55 13.67
CA VAL A 26 9.51 11.11 13.93
C VAL A 26 9.32 10.86 15.41
N SER A 27 8.51 9.86 15.77
CA SER A 27 8.39 9.30 17.13
C SER A 27 8.59 7.80 17.06
N VAL A 28 9.51 7.27 17.87
CA VAL A 28 9.79 5.83 17.97
C VAL A 28 9.72 5.42 19.43
N LEU A 29 8.95 4.37 19.75
CA LEU A 29 8.95 3.74 21.06
C LEU A 29 9.29 2.26 20.90
N THR A 30 10.25 1.80 21.69
CA THR A 30 10.67 0.39 21.70
C THR A 30 10.53 -0.20 23.08
N HIS A 31 10.26 -1.52 23.12
CA HIS A 31 10.45 -2.33 24.31
C HIS A 31 11.40 -3.48 24.01
N GLU A 32 12.35 -3.70 24.92
CA GLU A 32 13.19 -4.88 24.98
C GLU A 32 13.09 -5.48 26.38
N GLY A 33 12.36 -6.60 26.50
CA GLY A 33 11.93 -7.06 27.82
C GLY A 33 11.11 -5.96 28.52
N ASP A 34 11.48 -5.58 29.74
CA ASP A 34 10.76 -4.54 30.50
C ASP A 34 11.31 -3.11 30.27
N ALA A 35 12.34 -2.96 29.47
CA ALA A 35 12.94 -1.65 29.18
C ALA A 35 12.20 -0.96 28.03
N ALA A 36 11.53 0.17 28.34
CA ALA A 36 10.94 1.06 27.34
C ALA A 36 11.91 2.20 27.01
N ARG A 37 12.02 2.54 25.72
CA ARG A 37 12.83 3.67 25.25
C ARG A 37 12.07 4.46 24.21
N PHE A 38 12.17 5.78 24.32
CA PHE A 38 11.56 6.71 23.38
C PHE A 38 12.64 7.51 22.66
N PHE A 39 12.50 7.60 21.33
CA PHE A 39 13.35 8.39 20.46
C PHE A 39 12.46 9.34 19.66
N SER A 40 12.91 10.56 19.42
CA SER A 40 12.17 11.47 18.56
C SER A 40 13.10 12.45 17.84
N ALA A 41 12.63 12.96 16.71
CA ALA A 41 13.30 13.99 15.94
C ALA A 41 12.28 14.93 15.28
N GLY A 42 12.72 16.15 14.94
CA GLY A 42 11.91 17.12 14.23
C GLY A 42 10.92 17.89 15.09
N LYS A 43 9.79 18.27 14.51
CA LYS A 43 8.80 19.17 15.09
C LYS A 43 7.39 18.67 14.85
N THR A 44 6.47 18.88 15.80
CA THR A 44 5.04 18.55 15.64
C THR A 44 4.33 19.44 14.63
N HIS A 45 4.79 20.69 14.51
CA HIS A 45 4.37 21.70 13.53
C HIS A 45 5.61 22.54 13.17
N PRO A 46 5.71 23.17 11.99
CA PRO A 46 6.85 24.03 11.62
C PRO A 46 7.23 25.06 12.69
N ASP A 47 6.24 25.55 13.45
CA ASP A 47 6.40 26.58 14.49
C ASP A 47 6.39 26.01 15.93
N GLU A 48 6.30 24.69 16.12
CA GLU A 48 6.19 24.03 17.42
C GLU A 48 7.45 23.22 17.77
N GLY A 49 7.41 22.58 18.96
CA GLY A 49 8.52 21.80 19.49
C GLY A 49 8.61 20.37 18.96
N ALA A 50 9.55 19.61 19.54
CA ALA A 50 9.73 18.19 19.23
C ALA A 50 8.53 17.36 19.72
N PRO A 51 8.20 16.23 19.05
CA PRO A 51 7.16 15.34 19.50
C PRO A 51 7.54 14.63 20.81
N GLY A 52 6.55 14.46 21.69
CA GLY A 52 6.61 13.61 22.89
C GLY A 52 6.08 12.20 22.63
N PRO A 53 6.15 11.30 23.64
CA PRO A 53 5.62 9.94 23.53
C PRO A 53 4.10 9.91 23.34
N ASP A 54 3.39 10.94 23.81
CA ASP A 54 1.93 11.07 23.78
C ASP A 54 1.43 11.85 22.55
N THR A 55 2.33 12.42 21.76
CA THR A 55 1.98 13.14 20.54
C THR A 55 1.23 12.23 19.56
N GLN A 56 0.04 12.67 19.14
CA GLN A 56 -0.89 11.91 18.29
C GLN A 56 -0.53 12.03 16.81
N TYR A 57 -0.56 10.90 16.10
CA TYR A 57 -0.40 10.79 14.63
C TYR A 57 -1.58 10.04 14.01
N GLU A 58 -1.83 10.22 12.71
CA GLU A 58 -2.66 9.27 11.97
C GLU A 58 -1.88 7.96 11.79
N ILE A 59 -2.44 6.85 12.31
CA ILE A 59 -1.77 5.54 12.21
C ILE A 59 -2.18 4.74 10.96
N GLY A 60 -3.01 5.33 10.10
CA GLY A 60 -3.43 4.71 8.85
C GLY A 60 -3.91 3.28 9.04
N SER A 61 -3.40 2.37 8.24
CA SER A 61 -3.87 0.98 8.21
C SER A 61 -3.59 0.16 9.47
N ILE A 62 -2.80 0.63 10.43
CA ILE A 62 -2.73 0.00 11.76
C ILE A 62 -4.12 -0.01 12.43
N THR A 63 -5.03 0.91 12.04
CA THR A 63 -6.45 0.90 12.42
C THR A 63 -7.10 -0.48 12.21
N LYS A 64 -6.71 -1.22 11.16
CA LYS A 64 -7.25 -2.54 10.83
C LYS A 64 -6.97 -3.59 11.92
N VAL A 65 -5.84 -3.47 12.61
CA VAL A 65 -5.52 -4.31 13.76
C VAL A 65 -6.61 -4.19 14.82
N PHE A 66 -6.98 -2.97 15.17
CA PHE A 66 -8.03 -2.70 16.16
C PHE A 66 -9.44 -3.07 15.66
N THR A 67 -9.71 -2.90 14.38
CA THR A 67 -10.98 -3.36 13.75
C THR A 67 -11.10 -4.88 13.84
N ASN A 68 -10.04 -5.60 13.58
CA ASN A 68 -10.01 -7.06 13.62
C ASN A 68 -10.03 -7.59 15.07
N LEU A 69 -9.46 -6.85 16.04
CA LEU A 69 -9.66 -7.11 17.46
C LEU A 69 -11.12 -6.96 17.87
N LEU A 70 -11.82 -5.93 17.36
CA LEU A 70 -13.25 -5.74 17.61
C LEU A 70 -14.07 -6.92 17.07
N LEU A 71 -13.78 -7.38 15.86
CA LEU A 71 -14.43 -8.59 15.32
C LEU A 71 -14.20 -9.78 16.25
N ALA A 72 -12.96 -10.04 16.65
CA ALA A 72 -12.63 -11.17 17.50
C ALA A 72 -13.31 -11.08 18.87
N GLU A 73 -13.41 -9.90 19.47
CA GLU A 73 -14.12 -9.66 20.73
C GLU A 73 -15.63 -9.89 20.58
N MET A 74 -16.23 -9.41 19.48
CA MET A 74 -17.67 -9.63 19.21
C MET A 74 -17.98 -11.11 18.89
N VAL A 75 -17.03 -11.86 18.35
CA VAL A 75 -17.15 -13.32 18.23
C VAL A 75 -17.09 -13.98 19.60
N ALA A 76 -16.16 -13.59 20.47
CA ALA A 76 -16.00 -14.14 21.80
C ALA A 76 -17.18 -13.81 22.73
N THR A 77 -17.84 -12.70 22.54
CA THR A 77 -19.06 -12.31 23.28
C THR A 77 -20.35 -12.88 22.68
N GLY A 78 -20.28 -13.50 21.49
CA GLY A 78 -21.42 -14.13 20.85
C GLY A 78 -22.32 -13.18 20.05
N ASP A 79 -21.88 -11.95 19.81
CA ASP A 79 -22.63 -10.96 19.00
C ASP A 79 -22.64 -11.35 17.52
N VAL A 80 -21.55 -11.99 17.05
CA VAL A 80 -21.36 -12.49 15.68
C VAL A 80 -20.61 -13.81 15.67
N THR A 81 -20.48 -14.41 14.49
CA THR A 81 -19.60 -15.58 14.26
C THR A 81 -18.65 -15.28 13.11
N ASP A 82 -17.60 -16.09 12.94
CA ASP A 82 -16.69 -15.99 11.79
C ASP A 82 -17.40 -16.19 10.45
N THR A 83 -18.53 -16.89 10.45
CA THR A 83 -19.36 -17.18 9.28
C THR A 83 -20.53 -16.22 9.09
N THR A 84 -20.70 -15.21 9.96
CA THR A 84 -21.69 -14.14 9.75
C THR A 84 -21.38 -13.43 8.44
N THR A 85 -22.39 -13.33 7.56
CA THR A 85 -22.24 -12.81 6.20
C THR A 85 -22.76 -11.38 6.05
N LEU A 86 -22.41 -10.71 4.95
CA LEU A 86 -23.01 -9.42 4.59
C LEU A 86 -24.52 -9.54 4.39
N GLY A 87 -25.00 -10.67 3.88
CA GLY A 87 -26.44 -10.96 3.76
C GLY A 87 -27.14 -11.00 5.11
N ASP A 88 -26.50 -11.56 6.15
CA ASP A 88 -27.03 -11.58 7.52
C ASP A 88 -27.10 -10.19 8.12
N VAL A 89 -26.11 -9.33 7.84
CA VAL A 89 -26.01 -7.96 8.42
C VAL A 89 -26.96 -6.99 7.75
N PHE A 90 -27.06 -7.02 6.42
CA PHE A 90 -27.77 -6.00 5.64
C PHE A 90 -29.13 -6.46 5.12
N GLY A 91 -29.41 -7.76 5.09
CA GLY A 91 -30.68 -8.28 4.58
C GLY A 91 -31.00 -7.76 3.17
N ASP A 92 -32.23 -7.26 2.98
CA ASP A 92 -32.70 -6.72 1.70
C ASP A 92 -32.27 -5.27 1.42
N GLU A 93 -31.49 -4.64 2.34
CA GLU A 93 -30.97 -3.30 2.14
C GLU A 93 -29.86 -3.26 1.06
N ILE A 94 -29.24 -4.40 0.76
CA ILE A 94 -28.26 -4.53 -0.32
C ILE A 94 -28.76 -5.46 -1.42
N ALA A 95 -28.57 -5.04 -2.67
CA ALA A 95 -28.90 -5.82 -3.86
C ALA A 95 -27.71 -5.77 -4.84
N PRO A 96 -26.60 -6.47 -4.51
CA PRO A 96 -25.39 -6.40 -5.32
C PRO A 96 -25.59 -7.02 -6.70
N LEU A 97 -24.95 -6.45 -7.72
CA LEU A 97 -24.96 -6.96 -9.10
C LEU A 97 -24.46 -8.41 -9.18
N ASN A 98 -23.59 -8.79 -8.25
CA ASN A 98 -23.20 -10.17 -8.03
C ASN A 98 -23.79 -10.67 -6.70
N PRO A 99 -24.77 -11.58 -6.72
CA PRO A 99 -25.40 -12.08 -5.49
C PRO A 99 -24.42 -12.72 -4.49
N ALA A 100 -23.31 -13.30 -4.95
CA ALA A 100 -22.31 -13.91 -4.07
C ALA A 100 -21.60 -12.91 -3.13
N VAL A 101 -21.73 -11.61 -3.37
CA VAL A 101 -21.27 -10.57 -2.42
C VAL A 101 -22.03 -10.69 -1.07
N ARG A 102 -23.27 -11.16 -1.07
CA ARG A 102 -24.05 -11.38 0.15
C ARG A 102 -23.48 -12.50 1.03
N ASP A 103 -22.77 -13.47 0.41
CA ASP A 103 -22.19 -14.62 1.09
C ASP A 103 -20.80 -14.36 1.67
N ILE A 104 -20.23 -13.15 1.42
CA ILE A 104 -18.96 -12.74 1.99
C ILE A 104 -19.09 -12.67 3.51
N THR A 105 -18.21 -13.38 4.21
CA THR A 105 -18.18 -13.42 5.67
C THR A 105 -17.38 -12.26 6.27
N LEU A 106 -17.67 -11.92 7.54
CA LEU A 106 -16.90 -10.90 8.27
C LEU A 106 -15.42 -11.31 8.42
N LEU A 107 -15.12 -12.60 8.55
CA LEU A 107 -13.75 -13.10 8.59
C LEU A 107 -13.02 -12.88 7.27
N GLU A 108 -13.68 -13.10 6.12
CA GLU A 108 -13.08 -12.85 4.80
C GLU A 108 -12.78 -11.36 4.56
N LEU A 109 -13.61 -10.46 5.11
CA LEU A 109 -13.30 -9.02 5.10
C LEU A 109 -12.07 -8.70 5.94
N ALA A 110 -11.95 -9.29 7.14
CA ALA A 110 -10.84 -9.09 8.07
C ALA A 110 -9.50 -9.60 7.50
N THR A 111 -9.53 -10.73 6.81
CA THR A 111 -8.33 -11.40 6.28
C THR A 111 -7.99 -11.02 4.83
N HIS A 112 -8.72 -10.07 4.25
CA HIS A 112 -8.54 -9.64 2.86
C HIS A 112 -8.72 -10.77 1.83
N THR A 113 -9.56 -11.76 2.14
CA THR A 113 -9.86 -12.90 1.25
C THR A 113 -11.27 -12.85 0.65
N SER A 114 -11.94 -11.72 0.80
CA SER A 114 -13.33 -11.50 0.33
C SER A 114 -13.47 -11.38 -1.19
N GLY A 115 -12.37 -11.16 -1.93
CA GLY A 115 -12.41 -10.85 -3.36
C GLY A 115 -12.95 -9.44 -3.69
N LEU A 116 -13.18 -8.60 -2.68
CA LEU A 116 -13.56 -7.20 -2.90
C LEU A 116 -12.37 -6.38 -3.41
N PRO A 117 -12.61 -5.34 -4.24
CA PRO A 117 -11.55 -4.46 -4.71
C PRO A 117 -10.92 -3.69 -3.55
N ARG A 118 -9.72 -3.13 -3.81
CA ARG A 118 -9.01 -2.28 -2.84
C ARG A 118 -9.85 -1.12 -2.33
N LEU A 119 -10.59 -0.46 -3.23
CA LEU A 119 -11.48 0.67 -2.94
C LEU A 119 -12.85 0.46 -3.60
N PRO A 120 -13.93 1.07 -3.07
CA PRO A 120 -15.25 1.01 -3.69
C PRO A 120 -15.24 1.60 -5.11
N VAL A 121 -15.93 0.94 -6.05
CA VAL A 121 -15.96 1.37 -7.46
C VAL A 121 -16.63 2.71 -7.71
N ASN A 122 -17.48 3.14 -6.81
CA ASN A 122 -18.15 4.45 -6.84
C ASN A 122 -17.39 5.53 -6.05
N MET A 123 -16.17 5.24 -5.62
CA MET A 123 -15.32 6.23 -4.96
C MET A 123 -14.74 7.19 -6.00
N MET A 124 -15.27 8.40 -6.02
CA MET A 124 -14.79 9.46 -6.89
C MET A 124 -13.69 10.23 -6.17
N PHE A 125 -12.47 10.20 -6.69
CA PHE A 125 -11.36 11.00 -6.17
C PHE A 125 -11.53 12.48 -6.58
N SER A 126 -12.53 13.15 -6.00
CA SER A 126 -12.76 14.58 -6.23
C SER A 126 -11.78 15.49 -5.47
N ASN A 127 -11.11 14.92 -4.45
CA ASN A 127 -10.10 15.60 -3.65
C ASN A 127 -8.86 14.71 -3.56
N ALA A 128 -7.78 15.10 -4.24
CA ALA A 128 -6.53 14.33 -4.25
C ALA A 128 -5.79 14.35 -2.90
N VAL A 129 -6.07 15.34 -2.04
CA VAL A 129 -5.43 15.51 -0.73
C VAL A 129 -6.17 14.74 0.35
N ASP A 130 -7.51 14.67 0.26
CA ASP A 130 -8.37 13.89 1.16
C ASP A 130 -9.32 13.01 0.33
N PRO A 131 -8.85 11.86 -0.15
CA PRO A 131 -9.60 11.02 -1.08
C PRO A 131 -10.82 10.33 -0.46
N TYR A 132 -10.93 10.29 0.88
CA TYR A 132 -12.03 9.67 1.61
C TYR A 132 -13.11 10.67 2.03
N ALA A 133 -12.87 11.97 1.86
CA ALA A 133 -13.83 13.01 2.25
C ALA A 133 -15.21 12.81 1.61
N GLY A 134 -16.23 12.83 2.46
CA GLY A 134 -17.61 12.71 2.01
C GLY A 134 -18.03 11.34 1.46
N TYR A 135 -17.22 10.27 1.67
CA TYR A 135 -17.68 8.91 1.38
C TYR A 135 -18.46 8.37 2.59
N ASP A 136 -19.77 8.44 2.52
CA ASP A 136 -20.72 8.11 3.59
C ASP A 136 -21.33 6.70 3.48
N ALA A 137 -22.23 6.33 4.39
CA ALA A 137 -22.89 5.03 4.44
C ALA A 137 -23.75 4.75 3.21
N GLU A 138 -24.39 5.76 2.61
CA GLU A 138 -25.20 5.58 1.39
C GLU A 138 -24.29 5.28 0.19
N LYS A 139 -23.15 5.95 0.09
CA LYS A 139 -22.15 5.63 -0.93
C LYS A 139 -21.54 4.24 -0.71
N LEU A 140 -21.29 3.85 0.55
CA LEU A 140 -20.83 2.50 0.88
C LEU A 140 -21.81 1.44 0.39
N LYS A 141 -23.10 1.62 0.67
CA LYS A 141 -24.19 0.75 0.21
C LYS A 141 -24.26 0.72 -1.33
N GLY A 142 -24.14 1.88 -1.97
CA GLY A 142 -24.02 1.97 -3.43
C GLY A 142 -22.82 1.22 -3.97
N GLY A 143 -21.66 1.30 -3.30
CA GLY A 143 -20.45 0.56 -3.63
C GLY A 143 -20.66 -0.96 -3.55
N ILE A 144 -21.31 -1.44 -2.50
CA ILE A 144 -21.68 -2.87 -2.36
C ILE A 144 -22.55 -3.30 -3.54
N ASN A 145 -23.60 -2.53 -3.84
CA ASN A 145 -24.56 -2.88 -4.89
C ASN A 145 -23.94 -2.88 -6.30
N LEU A 146 -22.96 -2.01 -6.55
CA LEU A 146 -22.23 -1.95 -7.82
C LEU A 146 -21.10 -2.98 -7.93
N THR A 147 -20.78 -3.68 -6.85
CA THR A 147 -19.68 -4.63 -6.84
C THR A 147 -20.00 -5.84 -7.72
N ARG A 148 -19.09 -6.10 -8.65
CA ARG A 148 -19.09 -7.30 -9.51
C ARG A 148 -17.97 -8.23 -9.06
N ALA A 149 -18.01 -8.71 -7.80
CA ALA A 149 -16.97 -9.58 -7.31
C ALA A 149 -16.67 -10.69 -8.32
N LEU A 150 -15.38 -11.01 -8.49
CA LEU A 150 -14.93 -12.04 -9.43
C LEU A 150 -15.59 -13.38 -9.11
N GLN A 151 -16.17 -14.03 -10.08
CA GLN A 151 -16.85 -15.33 -9.92
C GLN A 151 -15.99 -16.49 -10.40
N PRO A 152 -15.94 -17.58 -9.63
CA PRO A 152 -16.27 -17.66 -8.20
C PRO A 152 -15.35 -16.73 -7.42
N LEU A 153 -15.81 -16.20 -6.29
CA LEU A 153 -14.95 -15.36 -5.45
C LEU A 153 -13.66 -16.12 -5.17
N VAL A 154 -12.57 -15.64 -5.76
CA VAL A 154 -11.27 -16.27 -5.55
C VAL A 154 -10.84 -15.90 -4.14
N LYS A 155 -10.93 -16.86 -3.21
CA LYS A 155 -10.62 -16.70 -1.79
C LYS A 155 -9.11 -16.66 -1.57
N ARG A 156 -8.46 -15.66 -2.13
CA ARG A 156 -7.04 -15.39 -1.93
C ARG A 156 -6.87 -14.02 -1.29
N TYR A 157 -5.73 -13.80 -0.71
CA TYR A 157 -5.39 -12.50 -0.18
C TYR A 157 -5.38 -11.44 -1.30
N ALA A 158 -6.17 -10.39 -1.09
CA ALA A 158 -6.19 -9.19 -1.91
C ALA A 158 -6.52 -8.00 -1.00
N TYR A 159 -5.50 -7.21 -0.65
CA TYR A 159 -5.65 -6.13 0.34
C TYR A 159 -6.77 -5.16 -0.04
N SER A 160 -7.75 -4.99 0.86
CA SER A 160 -8.97 -4.22 0.60
C SER A 160 -9.29 -3.25 1.73
N ASN A 161 -9.16 -1.94 1.49
CA ASN A 161 -9.68 -0.90 2.37
C ASN A 161 -11.21 -0.90 2.36
N PHE A 162 -11.81 -1.20 1.20
CA PHE A 162 -13.25 -1.36 1.08
C PHE A 162 -13.77 -2.49 1.99
N GLY A 163 -13.09 -3.65 1.95
CA GLY A 163 -13.47 -4.81 2.77
C GLY A 163 -13.43 -4.49 4.26
N VAL A 164 -12.32 -3.92 4.76
CA VAL A 164 -12.23 -3.61 6.20
C VAL A 164 -13.09 -2.41 6.60
N GLY A 165 -13.27 -1.42 5.74
CA GLY A 165 -14.26 -0.36 5.97
C GLY A 165 -15.67 -0.94 6.14
N LEU A 166 -16.05 -1.85 5.26
CA LEU A 166 -17.34 -2.57 5.31
C LEU A 166 -17.45 -3.46 6.55
N LEU A 167 -16.36 -4.13 6.96
CA LEU A 167 -16.30 -4.86 8.22
C LEU A 167 -16.63 -3.95 9.41
N GLY A 168 -15.92 -2.81 9.55
CA GLY A 168 -16.17 -1.90 10.66
C GLY A 168 -17.58 -1.32 10.65
N HIS A 169 -18.10 -0.96 9.48
CA HIS A 169 -19.48 -0.51 9.35
C HIS A 169 -20.48 -1.61 9.77
N SER A 170 -20.22 -2.86 9.40
CA SER A 170 -21.04 -4.02 9.80
C SER A 170 -21.01 -4.23 11.32
N LEU A 171 -19.83 -4.20 11.93
CA LEU A 171 -19.66 -4.36 13.38
C LEU A 171 -20.36 -3.23 14.16
N GLY A 172 -20.19 -1.97 13.71
CA GLY A 172 -20.87 -0.83 14.31
C GLY A 172 -22.39 -0.88 14.20
N ARG A 173 -22.91 -1.43 13.09
CA ARG A 173 -24.34 -1.67 12.89
C ARG A 173 -24.88 -2.74 13.84
N ILE A 174 -24.16 -3.84 14.01
CA ILE A 174 -24.54 -4.92 14.94
C ILE A 174 -24.47 -4.44 16.39
N ASP A 175 -23.46 -3.66 16.74
CA ASP A 175 -23.32 -3.08 18.08
C ASP A 175 -24.42 -2.07 18.42
N GLY A 176 -24.98 -1.40 17.41
CA GLY A 176 -26.08 -0.42 17.54
C GLY A 176 -25.65 1.02 17.83
N GLU A 177 -24.41 1.26 18.24
CA GLU A 177 -23.85 2.59 18.57
C GLU A 177 -22.90 3.14 17.49
N GLY A 178 -22.66 2.38 16.42
CA GLY A 178 -21.73 2.71 15.37
C GLY A 178 -20.28 2.26 15.67
N TYR A 179 -19.48 2.18 14.62
CA TYR A 179 -18.13 1.59 14.71
C TYR A 179 -17.21 2.31 15.71
N ARG A 180 -17.18 3.64 15.69
CA ARG A 180 -16.27 4.41 16.56
C ARG A 180 -16.58 4.21 18.03
N ALA A 181 -17.87 4.21 18.41
CA ALA A 181 -18.31 3.98 19.77
C ALA A 181 -18.03 2.53 20.20
N ALA A 182 -18.35 1.55 19.34
CA ALA A 182 -18.07 0.14 19.58
C ALA A 182 -16.58 -0.11 19.80
N LEU A 183 -15.71 0.42 18.91
CA LEU A 183 -14.26 0.26 19.03
C LEU A 183 -13.75 0.88 20.33
N LYS A 184 -14.15 2.11 20.63
CA LYS A 184 -13.73 2.80 21.86
C LYS A 184 -14.08 1.99 23.09
N ARG A 185 -15.35 1.65 23.26
CA ARG A 185 -15.87 0.98 24.44
C ARG A 185 -15.36 -0.45 24.62
N ARG A 186 -15.29 -1.20 23.52
CA ARG A 186 -14.94 -2.64 23.57
C ARG A 186 -13.45 -2.92 23.50
N ILE A 187 -12.66 -2.01 22.91
CA ILE A 187 -11.24 -2.23 22.62
C ILE A 187 -10.35 -1.16 23.26
N LEU A 188 -10.51 0.12 22.86
CA LEU A 188 -9.53 1.15 23.25
C LEU A 188 -9.55 1.42 24.77
N ASP A 189 -10.72 1.57 25.38
CA ASP A 189 -10.85 1.82 26.82
C ASP A 189 -10.36 0.63 27.67
N PRO A 190 -10.74 -0.65 27.39
CA PRO A 190 -10.19 -1.79 28.11
C PRO A 190 -8.67 -1.96 27.96
N LEU A 191 -8.09 -1.59 26.82
CA LEU A 191 -6.65 -1.64 26.59
C LEU A 191 -5.91 -0.44 27.21
N GLU A 192 -6.63 0.54 27.75
CA GLU A 192 -6.07 1.76 28.35
C GLU A 192 -5.23 2.58 27.35
N LEU A 193 -5.72 2.74 26.11
CA LEU A 193 -5.07 3.52 25.06
C LEU A 193 -5.62 4.95 25.10
N GLU A 194 -5.04 5.79 25.94
CA GLU A 194 -5.62 7.07 26.35
C GLU A 194 -5.64 8.13 25.24
N HIS A 195 -4.64 8.08 24.34
CA HIS A 195 -4.50 9.03 23.24
C HIS A 195 -5.04 8.47 21.91
N ALA A 196 -5.46 7.18 21.88
CA ALA A 196 -6.03 6.55 20.69
C ALA A 196 -7.47 7.04 20.46
N ALA A 197 -7.70 7.77 19.36
CA ALA A 197 -9.00 8.39 19.08
C ALA A 197 -9.22 8.61 17.56
N PHE A 198 -10.48 8.82 17.17
CA PHE A 198 -10.82 9.31 15.84
C PHE A 198 -10.82 10.84 15.76
N ALA A 199 -10.92 11.51 16.88
CA ALA A 199 -10.79 12.95 16.99
C ALA A 199 -9.32 13.38 16.96
N ILE A 200 -9.09 14.60 16.49
CA ILE A 200 -7.77 15.23 16.53
C ILE A 200 -7.57 15.79 17.94
N GLY A 201 -6.48 15.34 18.60
CA GLY A 201 -6.08 15.85 19.90
C GLY A 201 -5.36 17.20 19.82
N ASP A 202 -5.15 17.83 20.98
CA ASP A 202 -4.39 19.08 21.07
C ASP A 202 -2.89 18.82 20.88
N ASP A 203 -2.32 17.77 21.51
CA ASP A 203 -0.94 17.31 21.28
C ASP A 203 -0.91 16.37 20.06
N ARG A 204 -0.53 16.91 18.93
CA ARG A 204 -0.47 16.18 17.66
C ARG A 204 0.63 16.68 16.76
N ALA A 205 1.18 15.79 15.95
CA ALA A 205 1.94 16.15 14.77
C ALA A 205 0.98 16.50 13.62
N VAL A 206 1.33 17.49 12.81
CA VAL A 206 0.60 17.79 11.58
C VAL A 206 1.07 16.91 10.43
N GLY A 207 0.19 16.61 9.48
CA GLY A 207 0.56 15.89 8.27
C GLY A 207 1.54 16.70 7.41
N TRP A 208 2.55 16.02 6.85
CA TRP A 208 3.60 16.65 6.08
C TRP A 208 3.83 15.95 4.75
N ARG A 209 3.96 16.71 3.67
CA ARG A 209 4.23 16.14 2.35
C ARG A 209 4.85 17.20 1.43
N GLY A 210 5.98 16.84 0.82
CA GLY A 210 6.63 17.71 -0.15
C GLY A 210 7.05 19.07 0.38
N GLY A 211 7.39 19.17 1.68
CA GLY A 211 7.80 20.42 2.32
C GLY A 211 6.64 21.27 2.86
N GLU A 212 5.42 20.80 2.84
CA GLU A 212 4.21 21.53 3.24
C GLU A 212 3.31 20.75 4.20
N VAL A 213 2.59 21.49 5.05
CA VAL A 213 1.53 20.92 5.91
C VAL A 213 0.37 20.49 5.04
N VAL A 214 -0.07 19.24 5.20
CA VAL A 214 -1.24 18.70 4.51
C VAL A 214 -2.38 18.41 5.50
N PRO A 215 -3.65 18.53 5.08
CA PRO A 215 -4.78 18.25 5.95
C PRO A 215 -4.85 16.77 6.33
N ASN A 216 -5.41 16.50 7.51
CA ASN A 216 -5.75 15.17 7.95
C ASN A 216 -6.85 14.56 7.05
N TRP A 217 -6.83 13.25 6.87
CA TRP A 217 -7.90 12.56 6.17
C TRP A 217 -9.21 12.54 6.96
N THR A 218 -10.31 12.89 6.29
CA THR A 218 -11.66 12.94 6.85
C THR A 218 -12.42 11.67 6.48
N MET A 219 -12.14 10.58 7.17
CA MET A 219 -12.88 9.32 6.97
C MET A 219 -14.20 9.36 7.74
N THR A 220 -15.30 9.09 7.05
CA THR A 220 -16.61 8.87 7.69
C THR A 220 -16.70 7.45 8.26
N ASP A 221 -17.77 7.14 9.01
CA ASP A 221 -18.00 5.79 9.56
C ASP A 221 -18.13 4.70 8.49
N ALA A 222 -18.27 5.07 7.23
CA ALA A 222 -18.28 4.12 6.12
C ALA A 222 -16.94 3.41 5.89
N LEU A 223 -15.81 4.13 6.04
CA LEU A 223 -14.48 3.61 5.74
C LEU A 223 -13.45 3.85 6.85
N THR A 224 -13.82 4.52 7.95
CA THR A 224 -12.91 4.87 9.04
C THR A 224 -12.21 3.66 9.67
N ALA A 225 -12.85 2.49 9.64
CA ALA A 225 -12.29 1.23 10.11
C ALA A 225 -11.05 0.74 9.32
N ALA A 226 -10.88 1.25 8.11
CA ALA A 226 -9.73 0.91 7.27
C ALA A 226 -8.47 1.74 7.55
N GLY A 227 -8.60 2.91 8.24
CA GLY A 227 -7.42 3.77 8.38
C GLY A 227 -7.62 5.07 9.16
N GLY A 228 -8.75 5.28 9.84
CA GLY A 228 -9.09 6.58 10.42
C GLY A 228 -8.69 6.79 11.88
N LEU A 229 -8.08 5.79 12.55
CA LEU A 229 -7.63 5.93 13.93
C LEU A 229 -6.35 6.76 14.01
N ARG A 230 -6.24 7.53 15.08
CA ARG A 230 -5.05 8.23 15.52
C ARG A 230 -4.57 7.61 16.82
N ALA A 231 -3.27 7.58 17.03
CA ALA A 231 -2.67 7.09 18.26
C ALA A 231 -1.29 7.74 18.47
N SER A 232 -0.79 7.63 19.69
CA SER A 232 0.55 8.04 20.08
C SER A 232 1.52 6.86 20.10
N ALA A 233 2.82 7.16 20.23
CA ALA A 233 3.82 6.12 20.45
C ALA A 233 3.61 5.41 21.78
N SER A 234 3.16 6.11 22.83
CA SER A 234 2.83 5.51 24.14
C SER A 234 1.64 4.55 24.06
N ASP A 235 0.57 4.88 23.31
CA ASP A 235 -0.54 3.95 23.10
C ASP A 235 -0.09 2.65 22.41
N LEU A 236 0.68 2.76 21.33
CA LEU A 236 1.18 1.59 20.61
C LEU A 236 2.19 0.80 21.46
N GLY A 237 3.01 1.48 22.29
CA GLY A 237 3.87 0.86 23.29
C GLY A 237 3.07 0.07 24.32
N ARG A 238 2.04 0.67 24.90
CA ARG A 238 1.11 0.01 25.83
C ARG A 238 0.44 -1.21 25.18
N PHE A 239 -0.04 -1.04 23.96
CA PHE A 239 -0.61 -2.15 23.19
C PHE A 239 0.41 -3.28 22.98
N GLY A 240 1.67 -2.95 22.71
CA GLY A 240 2.76 -3.90 22.59
C GLY A 240 3.02 -4.68 23.88
N GLU A 241 3.02 -4.02 25.05
CA GLU A 241 3.14 -4.68 26.36
C GLU A 241 2.03 -5.73 26.57
N ILE A 242 0.80 -5.37 26.24
CA ILE A 242 -0.34 -6.27 26.33
C ILE A 242 -0.18 -7.45 25.35
N MET A 243 0.18 -7.17 24.10
CA MET A 243 0.32 -8.21 23.07
C MET A 243 1.47 -9.20 23.35
N ARG A 244 2.59 -8.75 23.88
CA ARG A 244 3.70 -9.63 24.28
C ARG A 244 3.48 -10.34 25.65
N GLY A 245 2.43 -9.99 26.38
CA GLY A 245 2.06 -10.61 27.66
C GLY A 245 2.72 -10.00 28.89
N ALA A 246 3.34 -8.83 28.79
CA ALA A 246 3.90 -8.10 29.92
C ALA A 246 2.84 -7.35 30.72
N ALA A 247 1.67 -7.11 30.14
CA ALA A 247 0.51 -6.54 30.81
C ALA A 247 -0.71 -7.49 30.68
N PRO A 248 -1.70 -7.39 31.62
CA PRO A 248 -2.90 -8.21 31.57
C PRO A 248 -3.67 -8.08 30.25
N TRP A 249 -4.25 -9.20 29.81
CA TRP A 249 -5.15 -9.20 28.66
C TRP A 249 -6.59 -8.94 29.13
N PRO A 250 -7.22 -7.80 28.79
CA PRO A 250 -8.53 -7.42 29.36
C PRO A 250 -9.74 -7.90 28.55
N LEU A 251 -9.53 -8.38 27.32
CA LEU A 251 -10.61 -8.74 26.40
C LEU A 251 -11.09 -10.17 26.60
N LYS A 252 -12.30 -10.51 26.13
CA LYS A 252 -12.88 -11.86 26.23
C LYS A 252 -12.28 -12.83 25.23
N GLN A 253 -11.87 -12.34 24.06
CA GLN A 253 -11.19 -13.17 23.08
C GLN A 253 -9.84 -13.68 23.61
N ASP A 254 -9.39 -14.81 23.07
CA ASP A 254 -8.04 -15.30 23.32
C ASP A 254 -7.04 -14.46 22.51
N ARG A 255 -6.07 -13.84 23.22
CA ARG A 255 -4.99 -13.05 22.61
C ARG A 255 -4.25 -13.81 21.50
N ASP A 256 -3.97 -15.09 21.73
CA ASP A 256 -3.14 -15.90 20.85
C ASP A 256 -3.94 -16.50 19.68
N ALA A 257 -5.26 -16.62 19.81
CA ALA A 257 -6.12 -17.07 18.70
C ALA A 257 -6.06 -16.14 17.48
N GLY A 258 -5.83 -14.84 17.72
CA GLY A 258 -5.65 -13.85 16.65
C GLY A 258 -4.36 -13.99 15.84
N ARG A 259 -3.44 -14.86 16.25
CA ARG A 259 -2.12 -15.08 15.64
C ARG A 259 -2.06 -16.25 14.65
N LYS A 260 -3.11 -17.09 14.61
CA LYS A 260 -3.17 -18.22 13.69
C LYS A 260 -3.15 -17.75 12.24
N ILE A 261 -2.25 -18.32 11.42
CA ILE A 261 -2.20 -18.06 9.98
C ILE A 261 -3.51 -18.53 9.34
N LEU A 262 -4.16 -17.68 8.58
CA LEU A 262 -5.42 -17.93 7.89
C LEU A 262 -5.29 -17.78 6.36
N ALA A 263 -4.32 -17.00 5.89
CA ALA A 263 -4.06 -16.83 4.48
C ALA A 263 -2.56 -16.58 4.21
N ASP A 264 -2.09 -17.03 3.06
CA ASP A 264 -0.80 -16.63 2.49
C ASP A 264 -1.03 -15.36 1.65
N ALA A 265 -0.34 -14.29 1.99
CA ALA A 265 -0.43 -13.04 1.25
C ALA A 265 0.41 -13.04 -0.04
N GLY A 266 1.17 -14.10 -0.27
CA GLY A 266 2.23 -14.12 -1.26
C GLY A 266 3.44 -13.28 -0.80
N GLY A 267 4.57 -13.38 -1.49
CA GLY A 267 5.75 -12.62 -1.09
C GLY A 267 6.30 -13.01 0.29
N ASN A 268 6.58 -12.00 1.14
CA ASN A 268 7.38 -12.17 2.34
C ASN A 268 6.58 -12.23 3.65
N PHE A 269 5.26 -12.40 3.63
CA PHE A 269 4.46 -12.47 4.84
C PHE A 269 3.19 -13.32 4.69
N ASP A 270 2.72 -13.83 5.82
CA ASP A 270 1.43 -14.50 5.97
C ASP A 270 0.43 -13.54 6.63
N VAL A 271 -0.85 -13.89 6.62
CA VAL A 271 -1.92 -13.12 7.26
C VAL A 271 -2.65 -13.97 8.29
N SER A 272 -2.79 -13.44 9.49
CA SER A 272 -3.72 -13.95 10.51
C SER A 272 -5.02 -13.15 10.49
N ARG A 273 -5.91 -13.44 11.45
CA ARG A 273 -7.10 -12.59 11.65
C ARG A 273 -6.74 -11.13 11.90
N ILE A 274 -5.62 -10.86 12.59
CA ILE A 274 -5.29 -9.53 13.10
C ILE A 274 -4.02 -8.97 12.45
N TRP A 275 -3.04 -9.81 12.12
CA TRP A 275 -1.68 -9.41 11.84
C TRP A 275 -1.20 -9.81 10.46
N HIS A 276 -0.30 -9.03 9.91
CA HIS A 276 0.71 -9.51 8.99
C HIS A 276 1.79 -10.24 9.78
N ILE A 277 2.29 -11.36 9.25
CA ILE A 277 3.28 -12.20 9.92
C ILE A 277 4.50 -12.33 9.03
N ALA A 278 5.60 -11.71 9.44
CA ALA A 278 6.94 -11.95 8.88
C ALA A 278 7.67 -12.96 9.77
N ARG A 279 8.87 -13.37 9.36
CA ARG A 279 9.67 -14.32 10.14
C ARG A 279 11.09 -13.77 10.35
N ALA A 280 11.58 -13.90 11.59
CA ALA A 280 12.97 -13.79 11.93
C ALA A 280 13.46 -15.23 12.16
N ASP A 281 14.25 -15.79 11.25
CA ASP A 281 14.58 -17.21 11.23
C ASP A 281 13.32 -18.09 11.26
N SER A 282 13.10 -18.85 12.33
CA SER A 282 11.89 -19.66 12.54
C SER A 282 10.81 -18.97 13.40
N THR A 283 11.06 -17.75 13.89
CA THR A 283 10.18 -17.06 14.85
C THR A 283 9.28 -16.04 14.16
N PRO A 284 7.96 -16.02 14.44
CA PRO A 284 7.07 -15.07 13.82
C PRO A 284 7.27 -13.65 14.38
N ILE A 285 7.25 -12.66 13.48
CA ILE A 285 7.12 -11.24 13.76
C ILE A 285 5.69 -10.86 13.39
N TYR A 286 4.91 -10.38 14.35
CA TYR A 286 3.56 -9.86 14.12
C TYR A 286 3.64 -8.36 13.92
N TRP A 287 3.09 -7.87 12.80
CA TRP A 287 3.25 -6.47 12.43
C TRP A 287 2.10 -5.93 11.58
N HIS A 288 2.01 -4.64 11.50
CA HIS A 288 1.24 -3.89 10.50
C HIS A 288 1.87 -2.51 10.29
N ASN A 289 1.75 -1.99 9.08
CA ASN A 289 2.13 -0.61 8.76
C ASN A 289 0.90 0.22 8.40
N GLY A 290 1.11 1.53 8.27
CA GLY A 290 0.07 2.45 7.88
C GLY A 290 0.60 3.62 7.07
N GLY A 291 -0.27 4.15 6.21
CA GLY A 291 0.00 5.38 5.48
C GLY A 291 -1.28 6.14 5.25
N THR A 292 -1.18 7.47 5.28
CA THR A 292 -2.21 8.43 4.90
C THR A 292 -1.62 9.54 4.03
N GLY A 293 -2.34 10.64 3.84
CA GLY A 293 -1.87 11.74 2.98
C GLY A 293 -0.60 12.42 3.47
N GLY A 294 -0.33 12.41 4.78
CA GLY A 294 0.82 13.09 5.37
C GLY A 294 1.53 12.31 6.47
N TYR A 295 1.27 11.02 6.63
CA TYR A 295 1.85 10.21 7.70
C TYR A 295 2.16 8.80 7.23
N PHE A 296 3.22 8.22 7.83
CA PHE A 296 3.53 6.80 7.79
C PHE A 296 3.66 6.24 9.20
N SER A 297 3.39 4.96 9.38
CA SER A 297 3.48 4.30 10.67
C SER A 297 3.87 2.84 10.52
N PHE A 298 4.50 2.30 11.55
CA PHE A 298 4.79 0.88 11.71
C PHE A 298 4.56 0.48 13.15
N PHE A 299 3.99 -0.69 13.36
CA PHE A 299 3.91 -1.36 14.65
C PHE A 299 4.21 -2.84 14.49
N GLY A 300 5.07 -3.36 15.36
CA GLY A 300 5.38 -4.79 15.34
C GLY A 300 5.93 -5.29 16.67
N PHE A 301 5.83 -6.60 16.90
CA PHE A 301 6.33 -7.25 18.10
C PHE A 301 6.72 -8.71 17.86
N ARG A 302 7.56 -9.21 18.78
CA ARG A 302 7.96 -10.62 18.87
C ARG A 302 7.61 -11.19 20.24
N PRO A 303 6.76 -12.24 20.32
CA PRO A 303 6.40 -12.84 21.61
C PRO A 303 7.55 -13.58 22.30
N ASP A 304 8.50 -14.13 21.55
CA ASP A 304 9.58 -14.98 22.05
C ASP A 304 10.62 -14.23 22.89
N ASN A 305 10.94 -13.00 22.52
CA ASN A 305 11.93 -12.17 23.21
C ASN A 305 11.35 -10.89 23.81
N GLY A 306 10.04 -10.66 23.64
CA GLY A 306 9.34 -9.49 24.13
C GLY A 306 9.69 -8.17 23.44
N ALA A 307 10.35 -8.20 22.28
CA ALA A 307 10.65 -7.00 21.51
C ALA A 307 9.37 -6.40 20.91
N THR A 308 9.23 -5.09 21.03
CA THR A 308 8.12 -4.31 20.43
C THR A 308 8.66 -2.98 19.91
N ILE A 309 8.20 -2.56 18.74
CA ILE A 309 8.53 -1.25 18.19
C ILE A 309 7.29 -0.60 17.57
N ALA A 310 7.11 0.68 17.87
CA ALA A 310 6.18 1.58 17.22
C ALA A 310 6.96 2.72 16.56
N ILE A 311 6.72 3.00 15.29
CA ILE A 311 7.34 4.12 14.56
C ILE A 311 6.20 4.94 13.95
N LEU A 312 6.20 6.23 14.23
CA LEU A 312 5.23 7.22 13.73
C LEU A 312 6.00 8.35 13.05
N VAL A 313 5.63 8.67 11.83
CA VAL A 313 6.33 9.66 11.00
C VAL A 313 5.32 10.60 10.37
N ALA A 314 5.56 11.91 10.49
CA ALA A 314 4.85 12.92 9.72
C ALA A 314 5.68 13.27 8.48
N GLY A 315 5.23 12.86 7.30
CA GLY A 315 6.00 12.92 6.04
C GLY A 315 6.93 11.74 5.83
N GLY A 316 7.99 11.94 5.08
CA GLY A 316 9.05 10.96 4.84
C GLY A 316 8.60 9.72 4.07
N GLU A 317 9.23 8.59 4.38
CA GLU A 317 8.99 7.28 3.75
C GLU A 317 8.39 6.26 4.73
N ASP A 318 7.89 5.16 4.18
CA ASP A 318 7.32 4.04 4.96
C ASP A 318 8.42 3.37 5.81
N PRO A 319 8.31 3.39 7.16
CA PRO A 319 9.32 2.84 8.06
C PRO A 319 9.26 1.32 8.22
N THR A 320 8.52 0.61 7.39
CA THR A 320 8.31 -0.85 7.52
C THR A 320 9.62 -1.62 7.49
N ALA A 321 10.54 -1.26 6.62
CA ALA A 321 11.85 -1.92 6.53
C ALA A 321 12.64 -1.75 7.84
N THR A 322 12.75 -0.52 8.35
CA THR A 322 13.42 -0.19 9.62
C THR A 322 12.81 -0.94 10.79
N GLY A 323 11.48 -0.98 10.90
CA GLY A 323 10.79 -1.68 11.98
C GLY A 323 11.00 -3.20 11.95
N LEU A 324 10.92 -3.81 10.77
CA LEU A 324 11.16 -5.25 10.60
C LEU A 324 12.62 -5.62 10.83
N GLU A 325 13.57 -4.82 10.36
CA GLU A 325 14.99 -5.01 10.60
C GLU A 325 15.31 -4.96 12.10
N TRP A 326 14.78 -3.95 12.82
CA TRP A 326 14.96 -3.83 14.26
C TRP A 326 14.38 -5.03 15.02
N LEU A 327 13.25 -5.60 14.58
CA LEU A 327 12.68 -6.84 15.13
C LEU A 327 13.48 -8.09 14.74
N GLY A 328 14.58 -7.94 14.01
CA GLY A 328 15.47 -9.02 13.64
C GLY A 328 14.97 -9.85 12.45
N ARG A 329 14.10 -9.26 11.60
CA ARG A 329 13.84 -9.88 10.30
C ARG A 329 15.17 -9.98 9.58
N THR A 330 15.64 -11.20 9.44
CA THR A 330 16.69 -11.47 8.47
C THR A 330 16.00 -11.55 7.11
N ASP A 331 16.53 -10.86 6.11
CA ASP A 331 16.23 -11.15 4.72
C ASP A 331 16.78 -12.54 4.38
N THR A 332 16.24 -13.55 5.04
CA THR A 332 16.26 -14.86 4.43
C THR A 332 15.38 -14.67 3.21
N GLU A 333 16.00 -14.49 2.05
CA GLU A 333 15.35 -14.80 0.79
C GLU A 333 14.46 -15.99 1.10
N LYS A 334 13.12 -15.78 1.06
CA LYS A 334 12.22 -16.93 0.91
C LYS A 334 12.92 -17.70 -0.20
N LYS A 335 13.42 -18.92 0.03
CA LYS A 335 13.77 -19.79 -1.08
C LYS A 335 12.48 -19.82 -1.88
N THR A 336 12.33 -18.89 -2.78
CA THR A 336 11.33 -18.97 -3.82
C THR A 336 11.73 -20.22 -4.56
N ASP A 337 10.87 -21.22 -4.55
CA ASP A 337 11.00 -22.28 -5.57
C ASP A 337 11.28 -21.52 -6.87
N PRO A 338 12.20 -22.05 -7.70
CA PRO A 338 12.57 -21.36 -8.92
C PRO A 338 11.26 -20.95 -9.63
N PRO A 339 11.18 -19.71 -10.13
CA PRO A 339 9.93 -19.21 -10.69
C PRO A 339 9.38 -20.20 -11.71
N ASP A 340 8.07 -20.45 -11.67
CA ASP A 340 7.45 -21.33 -12.66
C ASP A 340 7.56 -20.73 -14.06
N THR A 341 8.64 -21.05 -14.75
CA THR A 341 8.92 -20.53 -16.10
C THR A 341 7.95 -21.06 -17.16
N SER A 342 7.07 -22.00 -16.84
CA SER A 342 6.01 -22.46 -17.76
C SER A 342 5.03 -21.36 -18.14
N VAL A 343 4.90 -20.33 -17.30
CA VAL A 343 4.06 -19.14 -17.54
C VAL A 343 4.72 -18.10 -18.44
N VAL A 344 6.03 -18.23 -18.72
CA VAL A 344 6.76 -17.34 -19.62
C VAL A 344 6.18 -17.45 -21.04
N GLY A 345 5.88 -16.30 -21.66
CA GLY A 345 5.32 -16.31 -23.01
C GLY A 345 4.67 -14.96 -23.39
N GLN A 346 4.12 -14.96 -24.58
CA GLN A 346 3.34 -13.85 -25.12
C GLN A 346 1.85 -14.21 -25.11
N TYR A 347 1.04 -13.30 -24.58
CA TYR A 347 -0.41 -13.44 -24.46
C TYR A 347 -1.09 -12.27 -25.15
N GLN A 348 -2.18 -12.51 -25.90
CA GLN A 348 -2.83 -11.49 -26.71
C GLN A 348 -4.29 -11.31 -26.31
N PHE A 349 -4.66 -10.11 -25.85
CA PHE A 349 -6.04 -9.73 -25.53
C PHE A 349 -6.82 -9.32 -26.78
N ASN A 350 -6.16 -8.53 -27.65
CA ASN A 350 -6.69 -8.09 -28.95
C ASN A 350 -5.51 -7.70 -29.86
N PRO A 351 -5.70 -7.37 -31.15
CA PRO A 351 -4.60 -7.07 -32.08
C PRO A 351 -3.62 -5.97 -31.61
N SER A 352 -4.05 -5.08 -30.73
CA SER A 352 -3.24 -3.94 -30.26
C SER A 352 -2.73 -4.09 -28.83
N VAL A 353 -3.29 -5.01 -28.03
CA VAL A 353 -2.96 -5.15 -26.60
C VAL A 353 -2.54 -6.58 -26.29
N GLY A 354 -1.28 -6.73 -25.94
CA GLY A 354 -0.67 -7.98 -25.50
C GLY A 354 -0.01 -7.85 -24.14
N LEU A 355 0.31 -8.98 -23.54
CA LEU A 355 1.05 -9.14 -22.30
C LEU A 355 2.25 -10.05 -22.57
N ALA A 356 3.45 -9.58 -22.27
CA ALA A 356 4.65 -10.39 -22.24
C ALA A 356 4.93 -10.81 -20.79
N VAL A 357 5.14 -12.10 -20.52
CA VAL A 357 5.62 -12.62 -19.25
C VAL A 357 7.02 -13.20 -19.46
N PHE A 358 7.97 -12.80 -18.65
CA PHE A 358 9.37 -13.17 -18.80
C PHE A 358 10.10 -13.21 -17.46
N GLU A 359 11.25 -13.86 -17.42
CA GLU A 359 12.15 -13.85 -16.28
C GLU A 359 13.15 -12.68 -16.39
N ALA A 360 13.34 -11.95 -15.30
CA ALA A 360 14.34 -10.90 -15.16
C ALA A 360 14.90 -10.90 -13.73
N GLY A 361 16.22 -11.09 -13.59
CA GLY A 361 16.87 -11.09 -12.29
C GLY A 361 16.47 -12.25 -11.36
N GLY A 362 16.01 -13.38 -11.91
CA GLY A 362 15.51 -14.53 -11.13
C GLY A 362 14.04 -14.42 -10.71
N GLU A 363 13.34 -13.38 -11.14
CA GLU A 363 11.91 -13.15 -10.84
C GLU A 363 11.08 -13.14 -12.13
N LEU A 364 9.79 -13.49 -12.01
CA LEU A 364 8.85 -13.33 -13.09
C LEU A 364 8.38 -11.87 -13.18
N VAL A 365 8.29 -11.39 -14.40
CA VAL A 365 7.88 -10.02 -14.72
C VAL A 365 6.83 -10.05 -15.82
N ALA A 366 5.80 -9.23 -15.70
CA ALA A 366 4.77 -9.01 -16.70
C ALA A 366 4.89 -7.61 -17.30
N GLN A 367 4.74 -7.50 -18.61
CA GLN A 367 4.72 -6.22 -19.33
C GLN A 367 3.53 -6.16 -20.28
N MET A 368 2.60 -5.28 -20.01
CA MET A 368 1.48 -4.97 -20.93
C MET A 368 1.96 -4.04 -22.05
N SER A 369 1.38 -4.17 -23.25
CA SER A 369 1.64 -3.24 -24.36
C SER A 369 1.47 -1.79 -23.91
N GLY A 370 2.49 -0.96 -24.12
CA GLY A 370 2.50 0.46 -23.74
C GLY A 370 2.73 0.77 -22.25
N GLN A 371 3.03 -0.24 -21.43
CA GLN A 371 3.31 -0.08 -19.99
C GLN A 371 4.73 -0.54 -19.64
N GLY A 372 5.22 -0.09 -18.49
CA GLY A 372 6.46 -0.60 -17.91
C GLY A 372 6.32 -2.04 -17.39
N PRO A 373 7.44 -2.74 -17.18
CA PRO A 373 7.44 -4.06 -16.57
C PRO A 373 7.05 -3.99 -15.10
N VAL A 374 6.29 -5.01 -14.63
CA VAL A 374 5.82 -5.15 -13.25
C VAL A 374 6.14 -6.54 -12.77
N GLY A 375 6.72 -6.68 -11.56
CA GLY A 375 7.02 -7.97 -10.97
C GLY A 375 5.75 -8.81 -10.71
N LEU A 376 5.89 -10.13 -10.82
CA LEU A 376 4.85 -11.11 -10.53
C LEU A 376 5.20 -11.87 -9.25
N LEU A 377 4.33 -11.82 -8.28
CA LEU A 377 4.41 -12.62 -7.06
C LEU A 377 3.51 -13.84 -7.19
N PRO A 378 4.07 -15.07 -7.06
CA PRO A 378 3.25 -16.29 -7.13
C PRO A 378 2.26 -16.36 -5.95
N GLY A 379 1.05 -16.77 -6.25
CA GLY A 379 0.00 -17.13 -5.29
C GLY A 379 -0.34 -18.62 -5.39
N THR A 380 -1.56 -19.01 -4.98
CA THR A 380 -2.08 -20.37 -5.14
C THR A 380 -2.82 -20.53 -6.46
N ASP A 381 -2.95 -21.77 -6.95
CA ASP A 381 -3.80 -22.13 -8.10
C ASP A 381 -3.49 -21.31 -9.37
N ASP A 382 -2.22 -21.20 -9.73
CA ASP A 382 -1.75 -20.45 -10.91
C ASP A 382 -2.09 -18.94 -10.93
N TRP A 383 -2.40 -18.36 -9.78
CA TRP A 383 -2.56 -16.92 -9.63
C TRP A 383 -1.25 -16.22 -9.28
N TYR A 384 -1.06 -15.05 -9.83
CA TYR A 384 0.08 -14.15 -9.58
C TYR A 384 -0.41 -12.74 -9.33
N ALA A 385 0.06 -12.10 -8.26
CA ALA A 385 -0.20 -10.69 -7.99
C ALA A 385 0.83 -9.81 -8.70
N LEU A 386 0.43 -8.65 -9.21
CA LEU A 386 1.36 -7.65 -9.72
C LEU A 386 1.86 -6.76 -8.58
N THR A 387 3.19 -6.51 -8.51
CA THR A 387 3.81 -5.85 -7.35
C THR A 387 3.45 -4.37 -7.17
N SER A 388 3.17 -3.65 -8.25
CA SER A 388 2.99 -2.19 -8.22
C SER A 388 1.60 -1.71 -8.65
N VAL A 389 0.69 -2.63 -8.98
CA VAL A 389 -0.69 -2.31 -9.38
C VAL A 389 -1.68 -3.28 -8.77
N ASP A 390 -2.88 -2.80 -8.46
CA ASP A 390 -3.96 -3.66 -7.95
C ASP A 390 -4.57 -4.49 -9.09
N ALA A 391 -3.82 -5.52 -9.48
CA ALA A 391 -4.19 -6.45 -10.55
C ALA A 391 -3.55 -7.82 -10.29
N SER A 392 -4.10 -8.83 -10.94
CA SER A 392 -3.60 -10.20 -10.84
C SER A 392 -3.74 -10.95 -12.14
N LEU A 393 -2.84 -11.87 -12.37
CA LEU A 393 -2.86 -12.79 -13.50
C LEU A 393 -3.19 -14.20 -13.01
N HIS A 394 -4.11 -14.88 -13.70
CA HIS A 394 -4.39 -16.29 -13.54
C HIS A 394 -3.97 -17.02 -14.81
N PHE A 395 -3.02 -17.94 -14.70
CA PHE A 395 -2.59 -18.74 -15.86
C PHE A 395 -3.47 -19.96 -16.00
N VAL A 396 -4.20 -20.04 -17.10
CA VAL A 396 -5.12 -21.12 -17.39
C VAL A 396 -4.37 -22.27 -18.02
N ARG A 397 -4.50 -23.48 -17.43
CA ARG A 397 -3.86 -24.69 -17.93
C ARG A 397 -4.86 -25.66 -18.56
N GLU A 398 -4.43 -26.29 -19.65
CA GLU A 398 -5.10 -27.43 -20.26
C GLU A 398 -4.08 -28.57 -20.39
N ALA A 399 -4.41 -29.73 -19.85
CA ALA A 399 -3.50 -30.90 -19.77
C ALA A 399 -2.11 -30.57 -19.17
N GLY A 400 -2.02 -29.60 -18.25
CA GLY A 400 -0.78 -29.16 -17.60
C GLY A 400 -0.05 -28.01 -18.31
N GLU A 401 -0.39 -27.72 -19.57
CA GLU A 401 0.21 -26.65 -20.35
C GLU A 401 -0.55 -25.32 -20.19
N VAL A 402 0.19 -24.20 -20.05
CA VAL A 402 -0.42 -22.89 -19.99
C VAL A 402 -0.91 -22.47 -21.38
N VAL A 403 -2.23 -22.27 -21.53
CA VAL A 403 -2.87 -21.94 -22.82
C VAL A 403 -3.38 -20.50 -22.88
N ALA A 404 -3.59 -19.87 -21.73
CA ALA A 404 -4.10 -18.51 -21.65
C ALA A 404 -3.72 -17.86 -20.33
N VAL A 405 -3.89 -16.55 -20.24
CA VAL A 405 -3.87 -15.78 -19.00
C VAL A 405 -5.16 -14.99 -18.84
N GLU A 406 -5.64 -14.88 -17.64
CA GLU A 406 -6.75 -14.03 -17.24
C GLU A 406 -6.23 -12.88 -16.38
N LEU A 407 -6.36 -11.65 -16.87
CA LEU A 407 -6.04 -10.43 -16.11
C LEU A 407 -7.27 -10.01 -15.31
N ALA A 408 -7.15 -10.06 -14.01
CA ALA A 408 -8.14 -9.55 -13.07
C ALA A 408 -7.72 -8.15 -12.60
N GLN A 409 -8.46 -7.12 -13.03
CA GLN A 409 -8.22 -5.73 -12.66
C GLN A 409 -9.52 -4.94 -12.69
N ASN A 410 -9.71 -4.01 -11.73
CA ASN A 410 -10.89 -3.14 -11.67
C ASN A 410 -12.22 -3.93 -11.77
N GLN A 411 -12.31 -5.08 -11.09
CA GLN A 411 -13.47 -6.00 -11.09
C GLN A 411 -13.83 -6.59 -12.46
N ARG A 412 -12.90 -6.58 -13.38
CA ARG A 412 -13.05 -7.22 -14.71
C ARG A 412 -12.01 -8.30 -14.85
N VAL A 413 -12.42 -9.39 -15.48
CA VAL A 413 -11.50 -10.41 -15.96
C VAL A 413 -11.46 -10.32 -17.47
N GLN A 414 -10.25 -10.18 -18.00
CA GLN A 414 -10.00 -10.21 -19.45
C GLN A 414 -9.10 -11.41 -19.74
N ARG A 415 -9.49 -12.25 -20.66
CA ARG A 415 -8.73 -13.43 -21.06
C ARG A 415 -7.92 -13.13 -22.31
N ALA A 416 -6.64 -13.52 -22.29
CA ALA A 416 -5.71 -13.47 -23.40
C ALA A 416 -5.22 -14.88 -23.73
N ALA A 417 -5.28 -15.28 -24.97
CA ALA A 417 -4.71 -16.55 -25.42
C ALA A 417 -3.18 -16.45 -25.45
N ARG A 418 -2.48 -17.54 -25.10
CA ARG A 418 -1.04 -17.66 -25.30
C ARG A 418 -0.75 -17.77 -26.80
N THR A 419 0.10 -16.92 -27.33
CA THR A 419 0.42 -16.86 -28.77
C THR A 419 1.85 -17.30 -29.07
N SER A 420 2.73 -17.29 -28.08
CA SER A 420 4.13 -17.71 -28.22
C SER A 420 4.72 -18.03 -26.86
N ASP A 421 5.67 -18.97 -26.83
CA ASP A 421 6.53 -19.26 -25.68
C ASP A 421 7.67 -18.24 -25.55
N GLN A 422 7.90 -17.43 -26.57
CA GLN A 422 8.89 -16.36 -26.59
C GLN A 422 8.20 -15.01 -26.39
N PRO A 423 8.41 -14.35 -25.22
CA PRO A 423 7.85 -13.03 -24.98
C PRO A 423 8.52 -11.98 -25.85
N THR A 424 7.73 -11.12 -26.46
CA THR A 424 8.24 -9.98 -27.24
C THR A 424 8.56 -8.85 -26.25
N ARG A 425 9.84 -8.62 -25.99
CA ARG A 425 10.32 -7.53 -25.15
C ARG A 425 10.64 -6.30 -25.97
N LYS A 426 10.16 -5.13 -25.56
CA LYS A 426 10.77 -3.87 -25.94
C LYS A 426 11.80 -3.50 -24.86
N THR A 427 13.04 -3.97 -25.00
CA THR A 427 14.13 -3.54 -24.14
C THR A 427 14.79 -2.32 -24.73
N ARG A 428 14.82 -1.23 -23.98
CA ARG A 428 15.65 -0.06 -24.27
C ARG A 428 16.83 -0.06 -23.31
N THR A 429 18.04 0.00 -23.83
CA THR A 429 19.24 0.11 -23.02
C THR A 429 19.58 1.59 -22.87
N ALA A 430 19.73 2.04 -21.64
CA ALA A 430 20.21 3.40 -21.38
C ALA A 430 21.69 3.50 -21.77
N ILE A 431 22.05 4.61 -22.40
CA ILE A 431 23.45 5.00 -22.64
C ILE A 431 23.82 6.12 -21.67
N GLU A 432 25.10 6.32 -21.45
CA GLU A 432 25.59 7.49 -20.70
C GLU A 432 25.81 8.67 -21.64
N LEU A 433 25.26 9.82 -21.29
CA LEU A 433 25.54 11.10 -21.95
C LEU A 433 26.25 12.03 -20.95
N PRO A 434 27.22 12.84 -21.41
CA PRO A 434 27.86 13.83 -20.56
C PRO A 434 26.82 14.83 -19.97
N ALA A 435 27.03 15.27 -18.73
CA ALA A 435 26.13 16.22 -18.06
C ALA A 435 25.90 17.51 -18.86
N GLU A 436 26.93 17.98 -19.58
CA GLU A 436 26.87 19.14 -20.47
C GLU A 436 25.91 18.92 -21.65
N ALA A 437 25.87 17.69 -22.20
CA ALA A 437 24.94 17.33 -23.26
C ALA A 437 23.50 17.27 -22.75
N LEU A 438 23.26 16.83 -21.52
CA LEU A 438 21.94 16.77 -20.89
C LEU A 438 21.35 18.16 -20.68
N ALA A 439 22.15 19.17 -20.38
CA ALA A 439 21.69 20.55 -20.18
C ALA A 439 20.96 21.15 -21.40
N ALA A 440 21.29 20.71 -22.61
CA ALA A 440 20.65 21.19 -23.85
C ALA A 440 19.15 20.86 -23.91
N PHE A 441 18.70 19.78 -23.25
CA PHE A 441 17.31 19.31 -23.26
C PHE A 441 16.44 19.99 -22.20
N VAL A 442 17.04 20.65 -21.21
CA VAL A 442 16.31 21.33 -20.13
C VAL A 442 15.48 22.49 -20.69
N GLY A 443 14.22 22.57 -20.25
CA GLY A 443 13.32 23.64 -20.68
C GLY A 443 11.85 23.26 -20.59
N GLU A 444 11.01 24.18 -21.05
CA GLU A 444 9.57 24.02 -21.15
C GLU A 444 9.16 23.81 -22.62
N TYR A 445 8.25 22.87 -22.84
CA TYR A 445 7.78 22.47 -24.17
C TYR A 445 6.25 22.46 -24.16
N PRO A 446 5.59 23.60 -24.44
CA PRO A 446 4.14 23.68 -24.45
C PRO A 446 3.52 22.87 -25.60
N ILE A 447 2.49 22.09 -25.25
CA ILE A 447 1.62 21.42 -26.21
C ILE A 447 0.48 22.37 -26.60
N ASN A 448 -0.05 23.08 -25.61
CA ASN A 448 -1.08 24.12 -25.73
C ASN A 448 -1.02 25.04 -24.51
N ASP A 449 -1.95 26.01 -24.42
CA ASP A 449 -1.96 27.04 -23.36
C ASP A 449 -2.07 26.45 -21.92
N SER A 450 -2.53 25.22 -21.76
CA SER A 450 -2.78 24.60 -20.46
C SER A 450 -1.89 23.40 -20.15
N VAL A 451 -1.22 22.82 -21.15
CA VAL A 451 -0.46 21.58 -21.03
C VAL A 451 0.91 21.73 -21.66
N LYS A 452 1.95 21.41 -20.90
CA LYS A 452 3.35 21.43 -21.36
C LYS A 452 4.14 20.27 -20.78
N PHE A 453 5.24 19.92 -21.43
CA PHE A 453 6.33 19.18 -20.82
C PHE A 453 7.29 20.14 -20.15
N THR A 454 7.77 19.76 -18.96
CA THR A 454 8.88 20.42 -18.28
C THR A 454 10.01 19.40 -18.13
N ILE A 455 11.18 19.71 -18.69
CA ILE A 455 12.39 18.91 -18.58
C ILE A 455 13.34 19.63 -17.66
N LYS A 456 13.80 18.95 -16.60
CA LYS A 456 14.80 19.51 -15.66
C LYS A 456 15.92 18.52 -15.36
N GLN A 457 17.03 19.01 -14.88
CA GLN A 457 18.13 18.20 -14.37
C GLN A 457 17.78 17.68 -12.98
N GLY A 458 17.97 16.39 -12.73
CA GLY A 458 17.96 15.74 -11.43
C GLY A 458 19.35 15.25 -11.06
N ASP A 459 19.50 14.60 -9.92
CA ASP A 459 20.81 14.15 -9.40
C ASP A 459 21.46 13.10 -10.31
N ASP A 460 20.68 12.20 -10.89
CA ASP A 460 21.14 11.08 -11.72
C ASP A 460 20.78 11.21 -13.22
N GLY A 461 20.44 12.40 -13.71
CA GLY A 461 20.07 12.58 -15.13
C GLY A 461 18.94 13.58 -15.35
N LEU A 462 18.11 13.35 -16.37
CA LEU A 462 16.97 14.22 -16.67
C LEU A 462 15.66 13.69 -16.07
N LEU A 463 14.84 14.62 -15.63
CA LEU A 463 13.48 14.41 -15.18
C LEU A 463 12.52 15.10 -16.14
N ALA A 464 11.44 14.41 -16.53
CA ALA A 464 10.37 14.97 -17.35
C ALA A 464 9.02 14.93 -16.65
N GLN A 465 8.25 16.00 -16.80
CA GLN A 465 6.91 16.15 -16.25
C GLN A 465 5.96 16.61 -17.35
N LEU A 466 4.82 15.98 -17.48
CA LEU A 466 3.66 16.55 -18.18
C LEU A 466 2.78 17.27 -17.17
N THR A 467 2.24 18.43 -17.50
CA THR A 467 1.35 19.21 -16.62
C THR A 467 0.32 18.32 -15.91
N GLY A 468 0.25 18.41 -14.58
CA GLY A 468 -0.65 17.63 -13.75
C GLY A 468 -0.12 16.24 -13.33
N GLN A 469 1.08 15.86 -13.76
CA GLN A 469 1.76 14.62 -13.35
C GLN A 469 2.98 14.93 -12.47
N SER A 470 3.52 13.89 -11.82
CA SER A 470 4.82 13.98 -11.12
C SER A 470 5.97 14.01 -12.13
N PHE A 471 7.16 14.44 -11.67
CA PHE A 471 8.39 14.28 -12.43
C PHE A 471 8.83 12.82 -12.44
N PHE A 472 9.17 12.30 -13.63
CA PHE A 472 9.71 10.96 -13.80
C PHE A 472 11.09 11.00 -14.45
N PRO A 473 12.02 10.13 -14.03
CA PRO A 473 13.31 10.00 -14.69
C PRO A 473 13.14 9.56 -16.15
N ILE A 474 13.91 10.17 -17.04
CA ILE A 474 14.04 9.78 -18.44
C ILE A 474 15.50 9.41 -18.72
N TYR A 475 15.69 8.34 -19.47
CA TYR A 475 16.99 7.73 -19.71
C TYR A 475 17.35 7.82 -21.20
N PRO A 476 18.54 8.29 -21.57
CA PRO A 476 18.93 8.36 -22.95
C PRO A 476 19.11 6.96 -23.57
N SER A 477 18.58 6.74 -24.75
CA SER A 477 18.82 5.55 -25.60
C SER A 477 19.47 5.91 -26.94
N GLY A 478 19.74 7.17 -27.15
CA GLY A 478 20.44 7.78 -28.28
C GLY A 478 20.71 9.24 -27.98
N ASP A 479 21.43 9.95 -28.84
CA ASP A 479 21.86 11.34 -28.62
C ASP A 479 20.69 12.29 -28.35
N ASP A 480 19.55 12.08 -29.00
CA ASP A 480 18.36 12.93 -28.88
C ASP A 480 17.10 12.12 -28.52
N VAL A 481 17.26 10.88 -28.03
CA VAL A 481 16.16 9.96 -27.72
C VAL A 481 16.23 9.52 -26.28
N PHE A 482 15.17 9.81 -25.52
CA PHE A 482 15.04 9.44 -24.12
C PHE A 482 13.79 8.58 -23.92
N PHE A 483 13.84 7.64 -22.97
CA PHE A 483 12.72 6.77 -22.64
C PHE A 483 12.41 6.76 -21.15
N TYR A 484 11.16 6.46 -20.83
CA TYR A 484 10.73 6.20 -19.46
C TYR A 484 10.88 4.72 -19.13
N ARG A 485 11.30 4.40 -17.89
CA ARG A 485 11.26 3.02 -17.36
C ARG A 485 9.90 2.64 -16.79
N VAL A 486 9.13 3.64 -16.35
CA VAL A 486 7.81 3.46 -15.70
C VAL A 486 6.66 3.28 -16.69
N VAL A 487 6.87 3.60 -17.96
CA VAL A 487 5.88 3.50 -19.05
C VAL A 487 6.60 3.26 -20.37
N ASP A 488 5.97 2.52 -21.31
CA ASP A 488 6.51 2.40 -22.69
C ASP A 488 6.25 3.69 -23.46
N ALA A 489 7.06 4.70 -23.16
CA ALA A 489 7.04 6.00 -23.83
C ALA A 489 8.46 6.48 -24.08
N GLU A 490 8.59 7.31 -25.11
CA GLU A 490 9.84 7.84 -25.62
C GLU A 490 9.66 9.31 -25.95
N LEU A 491 10.64 10.13 -25.56
CA LEU A 491 10.76 11.53 -25.97
C LEU A 491 11.88 11.63 -26.99
N ARG A 492 11.55 12.12 -28.19
CA ARG A 492 12.52 12.42 -29.24
C ARG A 492 12.66 13.92 -29.37
N PHE A 493 13.89 14.40 -29.18
CA PHE A 493 14.19 15.82 -29.31
C PHE A 493 14.64 16.15 -30.73
N GLU A 494 14.29 17.34 -31.17
CA GLU A 494 14.61 17.87 -32.47
C GLU A 494 15.61 19.02 -32.33
N ARG A 495 16.60 19.08 -33.21
CA ARG A 495 17.58 20.16 -33.27
C ARG A 495 17.47 20.94 -34.57
N ASP A 496 17.83 22.23 -34.52
CA ASP A 496 17.98 23.06 -35.70
C ASP A 496 19.40 22.96 -36.32
N ASP A 497 19.61 23.73 -37.39
CA ASP A 497 20.89 23.77 -38.11
C ASP A 497 22.05 24.29 -37.24
N SER A 498 21.77 24.96 -36.14
CA SER A 498 22.74 25.45 -35.14
C SER A 498 22.99 24.43 -34.02
N ASN A 499 22.43 23.22 -34.11
CA ASN A 499 22.49 22.15 -33.13
C ASN A 499 21.77 22.47 -31.81
N GLU A 500 20.88 23.45 -31.78
CA GLU A 500 20.07 23.83 -30.61
C GLU A 500 18.80 22.95 -30.55
N VAL A 501 18.42 22.48 -29.36
CA VAL A 501 17.19 21.73 -29.14
C VAL A 501 15.98 22.66 -29.26
N THR A 502 15.10 22.40 -30.22
CA THR A 502 13.97 23.27 -30.58
C THR A 502 12.60 22.67 -30.30
N ALA A 503 12.48 21.36 -30.23
CA ALA A 503 11.23 20.68 -29.93
C ALA A 503 11.46 19.30 -29.32
N LEU A 504 10.41 18.71 -28.79
CA LEU A 504 10.34 17.27 -28.47
C LEU A 504 9.06 16.67 -29.04
N THR A 505 9.09 15.37 -29.30
CA THR A 505 7.92 14.59 -29.67
C THR A 505 7.80 13.40 -28.70
N LEU A 506 6.65 13.32 -27.98
CA LEU A 506 6.28 12.12 -27.22
C LEU A 506 5.81 11.04 -28.19
N HIS A 507 6.34 9.84 -28.04
CA HIS A 507 5.85 8.61 -28.67
C HIS A 507 5.38 7.63 -27.59
N GLN A 508 4.06 7.36 -27.54
CA GLN A 508 3.46 6.43 -26.58
C GLN A 508 2.35 5.61 -27.25
N GLY A 509 2.64 4.35 -27.57
CA GLY A 509 1.73 3.53 -28.37
C GLY A 509 1.43 4.16 -29.74
N ALA A 510 0.15 4.45 -30.02
CA ALA A 510 -0.27 5.15 -31.23
C ALA A 510 -0.23 6.69 -31.11
N ILE A 511 0.08 7.22 -29.92
CA ILE A 511 0.11 8.66 -29.65
C ILE A 511 1.46 9.22 -30.09
N GLN A 512 1.43 10.28 -30.89
CA GLN A 512 2.58 11.12 -31.18
C GLN A 512 2.18 12.57 -30.90
N GLN A 513 2.86 13.22 -29.97
CA GLN A 513 2.56 14.58 -29.55
C GLN A 513 3.84 15.42 -29.58
N ARG A 514 3.87 16.36 -30.54
CA ARG A 514 4.98 17.30 -30.68
C ARG A 514 4.75 18.55 -29.82
N ALA A 515 5.81 19.07 -29.21
CA ALA A 515 5.83 20.31 -28.44
C ALA A 515 7.10 21.11 -28.75
N GLU A 516 6.96 22.40 -29.03
CA GLU A 516 8.09 23.27 -29.32
C GLU A 516 8.72 23.78 -28.01
N LYS A 517 10.06 23.97 -28.01
CA LYS A 517 10.76 24.49 -26.86
C LYS A 517 10.45 25.97 -26.69
N GLN A 518 10.02 26.36 -25.51
CA GLN A 518 9.82 27.77 -25.16
C GLN A 518 11.19 28.44 -25.04
N ARG A 519 11.39 29.58 -25.72
CA ARG A 519 12.62 30.36 -25.70
C ARG A 519 12.73 31.19 -24.46
#